data_162fed71cc9827ec9f119914b2f73873
#
_entry.id   162fed71cc9827ec9f119914b2f73873
#
_cell.length_a   1.000
_cell.length_b   1.000
_cell.length_c   1.000
_cell.angle_alpha   90.00
_cell.angle_beta   90.00
_cell.angle_gamma   90.00
#
_symmetry.space_group_name_H-M   'P 1'
#
loop_
_entity.id
_entity.type
_entity.pdbx_description
1 polymer ?
#
loop_
_entity_poly.entity_id
_entity_poly.type
_entity_poly.pdbx_seq_one_letter_code
_entity_poly.pdbx_strand_id
1 'polypeptide(L)'
;MEAVARAAHAGQTDKAGRPYAEHLRAVAEGVRRRGGDDEQIAAAWLHDAVEDDALTEDWLREAALSRRTKDMILALTKRAGEPPEAYAARILATPGAPLVKEADLAHNADPARLAVLDGATRTRLTEKYTRMRALLGLPDGH
;
A
#
# COMPACT_ATOMS: atom_id res chain seq x y z
N MET A 1 2.52 -15.23 -2.76
CA MET A 1 1.88 -14.00 -3.28
C MET A 1 2.83 -13.07 -4.00
N GLU A 2 4.11 -13.13 -3.72
CA GLU A 2 5.10 -12.35 -4.46
C GLU A 2 5.03 -12.61 -5.97
N ALA A 3 5.01 -13.89 -6.38
CA ALA A 3 4.95 -14.24 -7.81
C ALA A 3 3.66 -13.72 -8.48
N VAL A 4 2.53 -13.80 -7.79
CA VAL A 4 1.25 -13.28 -8.30
C VAL A 4 1.32 -11.76 -8.47
N ALA A 5 1.85 -11.05 -7.47
CA ALA A 5 1.97 -9.60 -7.51
C ALA A 5 2.92 -9.15 -8.64
N ARG A 6 4.06 -9.82 -8.80
CA ARG A 6 5.01 -9.49 -9.87
C ARG A 6 4.40 -9.70 -11.26
N ALA A 7 3.64 -10.78 -11.44
CA ALA A 7 2.94 -11.04 -12.70
C ALA A 7 1.84 -10.01 -12.97
N ALA A 8 1.05 -9.66 -11.93
CA ALA A 8 -0.05 -8.72 -12.06
C ALA A 8 0.43 -7.31 -12.42
N HIS A 9 1.58 -6.89 -11.90
CA HIS A 9 2.14 -5.56 -12.13
C HIS A 9 3.27 -5.56 -13.17
N ALA A 10 3.42 -6.65 -13.94
CA ALA A 10 4.46 -6.73 -14.97
C ALA A 10 4.35 -5.58 -15.96
N GLY A 11 5.45 -4.87 -16.19
CA GLY A 11 5.49 -3.72 -17.08
C GLY A 11 4.98 -2.41 -16.47
N GLN A 12 4.39 -2.44 -15.28
CA GLN A 12 3.95 -1.24 -14.60
C GLN A 12 5.14 -0.53 -13.93
N THR A 13 5.18 0.79 -14.03
CA THR A 13 6.20 1.61 -13.36
C THR A 13 5.53 2.54 -12.35
N ASP A 14 6.31 2.97 -11.35
CA ASP A 14 5.87 4.00 -10.40
C ASP A 14 6.10 5.40 -10.99
N LYS A 15 5.76 6.44 -10.21
CA LYS A 15 5.91 7.84 -10.64
C LYS A 15 7.35 8.24 -10.88
N ALA A 16 8.32 7.51 -10.33
CA ALA A 16 9.74 7.72 -10.54
C ALA A 16 10.29 6.92 -11.73
N GLY A 17 9.45 6.18 -12.45
CA GLY A 17 9.82 5.37 -13.60
C GLY A 17 10.46 4.03 -13.27
N ARG A 18 10.42 3.60 -12.00
CA ARG A 18 10.99 2.33 -11.57
C ARG A 18 9.96 1.21 -11.66
N PRO A 19 10.38 -0.07 -11.80
CA PRO A 19 9.43 -1.17 -11.79
C PRO A 19 8.56 -1.16 -10.53
N TYR A 20 7.25 -1.28 -10.69
CA TYR A 20 6.33 -1.19 -9.57
C TYR A 20 6.55 -2.29 -8.52
N ALA A 21 7.02 -3.46 -8.96
CA ALA A 21 7.35 -4.55 -8.05
C ALA A 21 8.41 -4.19 -7.01
N GLU A 22 9.29 -3.23 -7.30
CA GLU A 22 10.28 -2.75 -6.31
C GLU A 22 9.59 -2.08 -5.12
N HIS A 23 8.54 -1.30 -5.37
CA HIS A 23 7.74 -0.68 -4.31
C HIS A 23 7.07 -1.76 -3.46
N LEU A 24 6.44 -2.74 -4.09
CA LEU A 24 5.76 -3.83 -3.39
C LEU A 24 6.73 -4.62 -2.52
N ARG A 25 7.92 -4.91 -3.04
CA ARG A 25 8.98 -5.58 -2.28
C ARG A 25 9.39 -4.76 -1.06
N ALA A 26 9.58 -3.46 -1.23
CA ALA A 26 9.97 -2.58 -0.13
C ALA A 26 8.90 -2.52 0.94
N VAL A 27 7.62 -2.50 0.56
CA VAL A 27 6.51 -2.53 1.51
C VAL A 27 6.50 -3.86 2.28
N ALA A 28 6.65 -4.99 1.58
CA ALA A 28 6.71 -6.31 2.21
C ALA A 28 7.87 -6.42 3.21
N GLU A 29 9.05 -5.93 2.84
CA GLU A 29 10.21 -5.88 3.75
C GLU A 29 9.94 -4.96 4.94
N GLY A 30 9.28 -3.83 4.72
CA GLY A 30 8.89 -2.90 5.77
C GLY A 30 7.92 -3.53 6.76
N VAL A 31 6.98 -4.33 6.28
CA VAL A 31 6.05 -5.10 7.13
C VAL A 31 6.82 -6.10 7.97
N ARG A 32 7.75 -6.85 7.36
CA ARG A 32 8.57 -7.83 8.06
C ARG A 32 9.38 -7.18 9.17
N ARG A 33 10.03 -6.06 8.90
CA ARG A 33 10.86 -5.34 9.89
C ARG A 33 10.04 -4.81 11.05
N ARG A 34 8.74 -4.55 10.85
CA ARG A 34 7.82 -4.11 11.89
C ARG A 34 7.18 -5.25 12.67
N GLY A 35 7.61 -6.49 12.40
CA GLY A 35 7.10 -7.68 13.09
C GLY A 35 5.78 -8.19 12.51
N GLY A 36 5.44 -7.81 11.29
CA GLY A 36 4.24 -8.31 10.62
C GLY A 36 4.33 -9.81 10.32
N ASP A 37 3.17 -10.46 10.29
CA ASP A 37 3.07 -11.89 10.01
C ASP A 37 2.96 -12.18 8.50
N ASP A 38 2.91 -13.47 8.14
CA ASP A 38 2.87 -13.90 6.74
C ASP A 38 1.62 -13.39 6.00
N GLU A 39 0.50 -13.26 6.69
CA GLU A 39 -0.73 -12.74 6.09
C GLU A 39 -0.60 -11.25 5.79
N GLN A 40 0.05 -10.49 6.66
CA GLN A 40 0.33 -9.07 6.43
C GLN A 40 1.35 -8.89 5.30
N ILE A 41 2.35 -9.76 5.21
CA ILE A 41 3.32 -9.74 4.10
C ILE A 41 2.62 -10.02 2.77
N ALA A 42 1.72 -10.99 2.73
CA ALA A 42 0.93 -11.29 1.54
C ALA A 42 0.06 -10.09 1.14
N ALA A 43 -0.58 -9.43 2.12
CA ALA A 43 -1.37 -8.23 1.87
C ALA A 43 -0.49 -7.09 1.32
N ALA A 44 0.74 -6.97 1.80
CA ALA A 44 1.68 -5.97 1.29
C ALA A 44 1.97 -6.17 -0.21
N TRP A 45 2.16 -7.41 -0.64
CA TRP A 45 2.39 -7.70 -2.05
C TRP A 45 1.18 -7.39 -2.94
N LEU A 46 -0.03 -7.54 -2.41
CA LEU A 46 -1.26 -7.44 -3.20
C LEU A 46 -2.08 -6.17 -2.93
N HIS A 47 -1.62 -5.29 -2.03
CA HIS A 47 -2.44 -4.17 -1.54
C HIS A 47 -2.89 -3.19 -2.63
N ASP A 48 -2.13 -3.05 -3.72
CA ASP A 48 -2.49 -2.15 -4.81
C ASP A 48 -3.07 -2.88 -6.02
N ALA A 49 -3.12 -4.20 -6.00
CA ALA A 49 -3.50 -4.96 -7.20
C ALA A 49 -4.93 -4.69 -7.66
N VAL A 50 -5.87 -4.59 -6.72
CA VAL A 50 -7.28 -4.30 -7.05
C VAL A 50 -7.46 -2.82 -7.40
N GLU A 51 -6.83 -1.92 -6.62
CA GLU A 51 -6.91 -0.48 -6.87
C GLU A 51 -6.38 -0.10 -8.24
N ASP A 52 -5.29 -0.74 -8.68
CA ASP A 52 -4.64 -0.49 -9.96
C ASP A 52 -5.24 -1.32 -11.12
N ASP A 53 -6.34 -2.03 -10.89
CA ASP A 53 -6.99 -2.92 -11.85
C ASP A 53 -6.08 -4.03 -12.39
N ALA A 54 -4.99 -4.34 -11.69
CA ALA A 54 -4.10 -5.43 -12.05
C ALA A 54 -4.73 -6.80 -11.77
N LEU A 55 -5.59 -6.86 -10.76
CA LEU A 55 -6.40 -8.02 -10.41
C LEU A 55 -7.81 -7.55 -10.09
N THR A 56 -8.81 -8.41 -10.33
CA THR A 56 -10.21 -8.07 -10.05
C THR A 56 -10.60 -8.42 -8.61
N GLU A 57 -11.68 -7.81 -8.11
CA GLU A 57 -12.26 -8.21 -6.84
C GLU A 57 -12.75 -9.65 -6.86
N ASP A 58 -13.25 -10.13 -8.01
CA ASP A 58 -13.67 -11.52 -8.17
C ASP A 58 -12.48 -12.46 -8.03
N TRP A 59 -11.34 -12.12 -8.63
CA TRP A 59 -10.11 -12.90 -8.44
C TRP A 59 -9.74 -12.97 -6.96
N LEU A 60 -9.77 -11.84 -6.26
CA LEU A 60 -9.44 -11.80 -4.84
C LEU A 60 -10.39 -12.65 -4.01
N ARG A 61 -11.69 -12.57 -4.30
CA ARG A 61 -12.71 -13.34 -3.58
C ARG A 61 -12.49 -14.84 -3.70
N GLU A 62 -12.08 -15.30 -4.88
CA GLU A 62 -11.86 -16.72 -5.19
C GLU A 62 -10.45 -17.21 -4.84
N ALA A 63 -9.52 -16.32 -4.58
CA ALA A 63 -8.13 -16.67 -4.32
C ALA A 63 -7.99 -17.53 -3.05
N ALA A 64 -7.00 -18.42 -3.05
CA ALA A 64 -6.67 -19.27 -1.91
C ALA A 64 -5.90 -18.49 -0.84
N LEU A 65 -6.53 -17.44 -0.31
CA LEU A 65 -5.99 -16.59 0.74
C LEU A 65 -6.91 -16.64 1.95
N SER A 66 -6.35 -16.39 3.13
CA SER A 66 -7.16 -16.32 4.36
C SER A 66 -8.14 -15.15 4.28
N ARG A 67 -9.23 -15.23 5.04
CA ARG A 67 -10.19 -14.15 5.17
C ARG A 67 -9.52 -12.87 5.64
N ARG A 68 -8.63 -12.99 6.63
CA ARG A 68 -7.89 -11.85 7.17
C ARG A 68 -7.05 -11.16 6.10
N THR A 69 -6.34 -11.92 5.26
CA THR A 69 -5.56 -11.35 4.16
C THR A 69 -6.45 -10.62 3.17
N LYS A 70 -7.58 -11.21 2.78
CA LYS A 70 -8.54 -10.58 1.86
C LYS A 70 -9.12 -9.30 2.45
N ASP A 71 -9.47 -9.32 3.72
CA ASP A 71 -10.02 -8.14 4.41
C ASP A 71 -9.01 -7.01 4.44
N MET A 72 -7.74 -7.30 4.70
CA MET A 72 -6.68 -6.29 4.67
C MET A 72 -6.51 -5.68 3.28
N ILE A 73 -6.49 -6.51 2.24
CA ILE A 73 -6.35 -6.03 0.86
C ILE A 73 -7.52 -5.11 0.49
N LEU A 74 -8.74 -5.50 0.82
CA LEU A 74 -9.92 -4.67 0.55
C LEU A 74 -9.91 -3.37 1.35
N ALA A 75 -9.47 -3.41 2.61
CA ALA A 75 -9.35 -2.20 3.42
C ALA A 75 -8.33 -1.22 2.84
N LEU A 76 -7.25 -1.74 2.26
CA LEU A 76 -6.18 -0.94 1.67
C LEU A 76 -6.51 -0.46 0.24
N THR A 77 -7.57 -0.98 -0.36
CA THR A 77 -8.04 -0.59 -1.69
C THR A 77 -8.89 0.67 -1.57
N LYS A 78 -8.38 1.80 -2.07
CA LYS A 78 -9.11 3.06 -2.06
C LYS A 78 -10.25 3.01 -3.06
N ARG A 79 -11.40 3.56 -2.68
CA ARG A 79 -12.60 3.62 -3.54
C ARG A 79 -12.70 4.96 -4.23
N ALA A 80 -13.23 4.96 -5.45
CA ALA A 80 -13.46 6.20 -6.21
C ALA A 80 -14.32 7.16 -5.40
N GLY A 81 -13.88 8.43 -5.30
CA GLY A 81 -14.61 9.47 -4.58
C GLY A 81 -14.57 9.35 -3.06
N GLU A 82 -13.85 8.39 -2.51
CA GLU A 82 -13.77 8.20 -1.07
C GLU A 82 -12.90 9.28 -0.41
N PRO A 83 -13.40 9.99 0.62
CA PRO A 83 -12.57 10.95 1.34
C PRO A 83 -11.47 10.24 2.14
N PRO A 84 -10.30 10.88 2.33
CA PRO A 84 -9.21 10.29 3.11
C PRO A 84 -9.62 9.84 4.51
N GLU A 85 -10.53 10.55 5.16
CA GLU A 85 -11.02 10.23 6.51
C GLU A 85 -11.76 8.88 6.53
N ALA A 86 -12.59 8.62 5.52
CA ALA A 86 -13.33 7.37 5.40
C ALA A 86 -12.39 6.19 5.12
N TYR A 87 -11.42 6.41 4.24
CA TYR A 87 -10.40 5.41 3.93
C TYR A 87 -9.58 5.06 5.18
N ALA A 88 -9.10 6.06 5.91
CA ALA A 88 -8.35 5.85 7.15
C ALA A 88 -9.18 5.12 8.20
N ALA A 89 -10.45 5.48 8.37
CA ALA A 89 -11.34 4.82 9.32
C ALA A 89 -11.50 3.33 8.99
N ARG A 90 -11.62 2.98 7.71
CA ARG A 90 -11.74 1.58 7.28
C ARG A 90 -10.46 0.81 7.57
N ILE A 91 -9.30 1.40 7.31
CA ILE A 91 -7.99 0.79 7.62
C ILE A 91 -7.88 0.53 9.12
N LEU A 92 -8.20 1.54 9.95
CA LEU A 92 -8.11 1.40 11.40
C LEU A 92 -9.07 0.35 11.95
N ALA A 93 -10.22 0.15 11.31
CA ALA A 93 -11.20 -0.84 11.72
C ALA A 93 -10.84 -2.28 11.31
N THR A 94 -9.83 -2.46 10.47
CA THR A 94 -9.46 -3.77 9.93
C THR A 94 -8.18 -4.27 10.59
N PRO A 95 -8.25 -5.36 11.39
CA PRO A 95 -7.07 -5.89 12.08
C PRO A 95 -5.92 -6.19 11.12
N GLY A 96 -4.74 -5.70 11.44
CA GLY A 96 -3.52 -5.91 10.67
C GLY A 96 -3.28 -4.91 9.54
N ALA A 97 -4.32 -4.24 9.03
CA ALA A 97 -4.18 -3.31 7.92
C ALA A 97 -3.35 -2.05 8.26
N PRO A 98 -3.45 -1.45 9.46
CA PRO A 98 -2.67 -0.26 9.78
C PRO A 98 -1.16 -0.45 9.65
N LEU A 99 -0.63 -1.60 10.07
CA LEU A 99 0.81 -1.89 9.97
C LEU A 99 1.26 -1.97 8.51
N VAL A 100 0.45 -2.57 7.64
CA VAL A 100 0.75 -2.64 6.21
C VAL A 100 0.74 -1.25 5.58
N LYS A 101 -0.26 -0.42 5.92
CA LYS A 101 -0.34 0.96 5.42
C LYS A 101 0.82 1.81 5.92
N GLU A 102 1.27 1.62 7.16
CA GLU A 102 2.44 2.31 7.69
C GLU A 102 3.69 2.01 6.86
N ALA A 103 3.91 0.74 6.51
CA ALA A 103 5.05 0.35 5.67
C ALA A 103 4.94 0.95 4.25
N ASP A 104 3.73 0.98 3.68
CA ASP A 104 3.46 1.60 2.39
C ASP A 104 3.79 3.11 2.42
N LEU A 105 3.29 3.82 3.42
CA LEU A 105 3.55 5.24 3.59
C LEU A 105 5.04 5.53 3.79
N ALA A 106 5.74 4.72 4.57
CA ALA A 106 7.16 4.89 4.81
C ALA A 106 7.99 4.80 3.52
N HIS A 107 7.67 3.85 2.65
CA HIS A 107 8.37 3.73 1.38
C HIS A 107 7.99 4.85 0.42
N ASN A 108 6.70 5.20 0.33
CA ASN A 108 6.24 6.29 -0.53
C ASN A 108 6.86 7.64 -0.13
N ALA A 109 7.07 7.87 1.16
CA ALA A 109 7.64 9.11 1.69
C ALA A 109 9.17 9.09 1.77
N ASP A 110 9.82 8.01 1.32
CA ASP A 110 11.29 7.92 1.31
C ASP A 110 11.86 9.12 0.55
N PRO A 111 12.76 9.90 1.18
CA PRO A 111 13.35 11.08 0.54
C PRO A 111 14.01 10.78 -0.80
N ALA A 112 14.64 9.61 -0.95
CA ALA A 112 15.27 9.22 -2.21
C ALA A 112 14.25 9.03 -3.35
N ARG A 113 13.06 8.52 -3.03
CA ARG A 113 11.96 8.38 -4.00
C ARG A 113 11.37 9.73 -4.38
N LEU A 114 11.15 10.59 -3.39
CA LEU A 114 10.56 11.91 -3.61
C LEU A 114 11.51 12.85 -4.35
N ALA A 115 12.82 12.69 -4.15
CA ALA A 115 13.83 13.58 -4.73
C ALA A 115 13.87 13.56 -6.27
N VAL A 116 13.44 12.45 -6.91
CA VAL A 116 13.42 12.33 -8.38
C VAL A 116 12.16 12.89 -9.02
N LEU A 117 11.20 13.34 -8.22
CA LEU A 117 9.94 13.92 -8.71
C LEU A 117 10.10 15.44 -8.85
N ASP A 118 9.27 16.05 -9.73
CA ASP A 118 9.23 17.51 -9.81
C ASP A 118 8.73 18.12 -8.50
N GLY A 119 9.03 19.42 -8.28
CA GLY A 119 8.73 20.08 -7.01
C GLY A 119 7.25 20.12 -6.65
N ALA A 120 6.38 20.34 -7.63
CA ALA A 120 4.93 20.38 -7.40
C ALA A 120 4.38 19.01 -7.02
N THR A 121 4.80 17.95 -7.71
CA THR A 121 4.39 16.58 -7.41
C THR A 121 4.90 16.15 -6.04
N ARG A 122 6.16 16.45 -5.73
CA ARG A 122 6.77 16.13 -4.44
C ARG A 122 6.01 16.80 -3.29
N THR A 123 5.69 18.07 -3.40
CA THR A 123 4.94 18.82 -2.37
C THR A 123 3.58 18.19 -2.17
N ARG A 124 2.84 17.94 -3.24
CA ARG A 124 1.49 17.37 -3.20
C ARG A 124 1.50 15.99 -2.52
N LEU A 125 2.45 15.12 -2.88
CA LEU A 125 2.54 13.79 -2.30
C LEU A 125 2.98 13.83 -0.84
N THR A 126 3.93 14.71 -0.49
CA THR A 126 4.37 14.88 0.90
C THR A 126 3.20 15.28 1.80
N GLU A 127 2.39 16.24 1.36
CA GLU A 127 1.20 16.67 2.10
C GLU A 127 0.18 15.53 2.24
N LYS A 128 -0.04 14.78 1.17
CA LYS A 128 -0.95 13.63 1.18
C LYS A 128 -0.52 12.57 2.18
N TYR A 129 0.76 12.21 2.19
CA TYR A 129 1.28 11.19 3.10
C TYR A 129 1.28 11.65 4.54
N THR A 130 1.64 12.91 4.79
CA THR A 130 1.61 13.50 6.13
C THR A 130 0.18 13.49 6.69
N ARG A 131 -0.81 13.87 5.87
CA ARG A 131 -2.21 13.85 6.28
C ARG A 131 -2.67 12.43 6.61
N MET A 132 -2.33 11.45 5.79
CA MET A 132 -2.73 10.06 6.02
C MET A 132 -2.10 9.53 7.32
N ARG A 133 -0.83 9.82 7.58
CA ARG A 133 -0.19 9.44 8.84
C ARG A 133 -0.93 10.03 10.04
N ALA A 134 -1.32 11.29 9.98
CA ALA A 134 -2.08 11.94 11.03
C ALA A 134 -3.43 11.27 11.25
N LEU A 135 -4.16 10.95 10.16
CA LEU A 135 -5.46 10.29 10.24
C LEU A 135 -5.37 8.89 10.83
N LEU A 136 -4.26 8.19 10.62
CA LEU A 136 -4.01 6.85 11.16
C LEU A 136 -3.40 6.88 12.56
N GLY A 137 -3.12 8.05 13.11
CA GLY A 137 -2.49 8.18 14.41
C GLY A 137 -1.01 7.78 14.43
N LEU A 138 -0.35 7.81 13.29
CA LEU A 138 1.07 7.48 13.16
C LEU A 138 1.93 8.71 13.42
N PRO A 139 3.17 8.55 13.96
CA PRO A 139 4.08 9.67 14.11
C PRO A 139 4.50 10.21 12.74
N ASP A 140 4.99 11.45 12.71
CA ASP A 140 5.57 12.04 11.50
C ASP A 140 6.71 11.15 11.00
N GLY A 141 6.82 11.04 9.67
CA GLY A 141 7.71 10.09 9.05
C GLY A 141 9.17 10.49 9.03
N HIS A 142 9.84 10.32 10.15
CA HIS A 142 11.28 10.55 10.24
C HIS A 142 12.04 9.25 10.44
#